data_8f3da26cb5724195305dfeed7f0294dc
#
_entry.id   8f3da26cb5724195305dfeed7f0294dc
#
_cell.length_a   1.000
_cell.length_b   1.000
_cell.length_c   1.000
_cell.angle_alpha   90.00
_cell.angle_beta   90.00
_cell.angle_gamma   90.00
#
_symmetry.space_group_name_H-M   'P 1'
#
loop_
_entity.id
_entity.type
_entity.pdbx_description
1 polymer ?
#
loop_
_entity_poly.entity_id
_entity_poly.type
_entity_poly.pdbx_seq_one_letter_code
_entity_poly.pdbx_strand_id
1 'polypeptide(L)'
;MTLDVITSDALPLKHGFFCRVGGISMGIYAGLNCGLGSDDAADNVLHNRELVAKHLGVTPQTLGGVHQIHSPLVHVVTPQTVTHRPQADALVTNQTGLALGVLAADCAPILFADAN
;
A
#
# COMPACT_ATOMS: atom_id res chain seq x y z
N MET A 1 -1.19 4.80 -18.78
CA MET A 1 -0.39 5.48 -17.74
C MET A 1 0.51 4.46 -17.06
N THR A 2 1.80 4.72 -17.02
CA THR A 2 2.79 3.78 -16.49
C THR A 2 3.17 4.17 -15.06
N LEU A 3 3.08 3.23 -14.12
CA LEU A 3 3.54 3.44 -12.76
C LEU A 3 5.07 3.30 -12.69
N ASP A 4 5.68 4.10 -11.83
CA ASP A 4 7.10 4.00 -11.50
C ASP A 4 7.24 3.18 -10.22
N VAL A 5 7.75 1.96 -10.34
CA VAL A 5 7.79 0.98 -9.25
C VAL A 5 9.20 0.41 -9.13
N ILE A 6 9.75 0.51 -7.93
CA ILE A 6 11.07 -0.06 -7.62
C ILE A 6 10.86 -1.43 -6.98
N THR A 7 11.59 -2.42 -7.49
CA THR A 7 11.54 -3.79 -6.97
C THR A 7 12.94 -4.28 -6.59
N SER A 8 13.01 -5.40 -5.88
CA SER A 8 14.26 -6.04 -5.47
C SER A 8 14.19 -7.54 -5.71
N ASP A 9 15.23 -8.11 -6.29
CA ASP A 9 15.36 -9.56 -6.47
C ASP A 9 15.50 -10.32 -5.15
N ALA A 10 15.78 -9.62 -4.05
CA ALA A 10 15.85 -10.22 -2.73
C ALA A 10 14.50 -10.69 -2.20
N LEU A 11 13.39 -10.17 -2.75
CA LEU A 11 12.03 -10.52 -2.34
C LEU A 11 11.42 -11.48 -3.35
N PRO A 12 11.07 -12.72 -2.93
CA PRO A 12 10.55 -13.73 -3.86
C PRO A 12 9.05 -13.56 -4.17
N LEU A 13 8.41 -12.55 -3.61
CA LEU A 13 7.00 -12.27 -3.78
C LEU A 13 6.79 -11.05 -4.67
N LYS A 14 5.60 -10.94 -5.26
CA LYS A 14 5.24 -9.73 -5.98
C LYS A 14 5.17 -8.55 -5.00
N HIS A 15 5.88 -7.49 -5.32
CA HIS A 15 6.02 -6.33 -4.44
C HIS A 15 6.37 -5.09 -5.24
N GLY A 16 6.39 -3.94 -4.58
CA GLY A 16 6.86 -2.72 -5.20
C GLY A 16 6.95 -1.57 -4.20
N PHE A 17 7.94 -0.73 -4.40
CA PHE A 17 8.02 0.59 -3.80
C PHE A 17 7.50 1.56 -4.86
N PHE A 18 6.29 2.01 -4.71
CA PHE A 18 5.61 2.85 -5.70
C PHE A 18 6.02 4.31 -5.51
N CYS A 19 6.49 4.93 -6.57
CA CYS A 19 6.82 6.34 -6.59
C CYS A 19 5.57 7.14 -6.98
N ARG A 20 5.66 8.45 -6.94
CA ARG A 20 4.45 9.27 -7.17
C ARG A 20 4.01 9.35 -8.63
N VAL A 21 4.83 8.92 -9.57
CA VAL A 21 4.52 9.00 -11.00
C VAL A 21 3.43 7.98 -11.37
N GLY A 22 2.47 8.41 -12.17
CA GLY A 22 1.49 7.52 -12.77
C GLY A 22 0.10 7.55 -12.15
N GLY A 23 -0.13 8.39 -11.15
CA GLY A 23 -1.47 8.59 -10.57
C GLY A 23 -2.22 9.76 -11.20
N ILE A 24 -3.39 10.04 -10.65
CA ILE A 24 -4.28 11.09 -11.16
C ILE A 24 -4.46 12.28 -10.22
N SER A 25 -3.88 12.25 -9.03
CA SER A 25 -3.96 13.38 -8.10
C SER A 25 -3.21 14.60 -8.64
N MET A 26 -3.65 15.79 -8.25
CA MET A 26 -3.15 17.06 -8.75
C MET A 26 -2.73 17.97 -7.60
N GLY A 27 -2.08 19.08 -7.95
CA GLY A 27 -1.66 20.08 -6.98
C GLY A 27 -0.56 19.55 -6.07
N ILE A 28 -0.67 19.80 -4.78
CA ILE A 28 0.32 19.34 -3.78
C ILE A 28 0.34 17.81 -3.65
N TYR A 29 -0.70 17.13 -4.11
CA TYR A 29 -0.79 15.67 -4.10
C TYR A 29 -0.46 15.07 -5.46
N ALA A 30 0.12 15.83 -6.39
CA ALA A 30 0.31 15.40 -7.78
C ALA A 30 0.94 14.02 -7.89
N GLY A 31 0.26 13.13 -8.61
CA GLY A 31 0.69 11.77 -8.89
C GLY A 31 -0.11 10.70 -8.16
N LEU A 32 0.58 9.68 -7.66
CA LEU A 32 0.00 8.45 -7.13
C LEU A 32 -0.22 8.57 -5.61
N ASN A 33 -0.96 9.57 -5.17
CA ASN A 33 -1.29 9.68 -3.74
C ASN A 33 -2.28 8.60 -3.34
N CYS A 34 -1.87 7.71 -2.43
CA CYS A 34 -2.68 6.61 -1.91
C CYS A 34 -3.11 6.81 -0.46
N GLY A 35 -2.91 8.00 0.08
CA GLY A 35 -3.19 8.31 1.48
C GLY A 35 -4.67 8.58 1.74
N LEU A 36 -5.37 7.59 2.30
CA LEU A 36 -6.79 7.72 2.65
C LEU A 36 -7.03 8.79 3.72
N GLY A 37 -6.02 9.12 4.51
CA GLY A 37 -6.10 10.18 5.52
C GLY A 37 -5.64 11.54 5.05
N SER A 38 -5.29 11.71 3.76
CA SER A 38 -4.88 12.99 3.21
C SER A 38 -6.10 13.87 2.88
N ASP A 39 -5.87 15.16 2.67
CA ASP A 39 -6.92 16.11 2.27
C ASP A 39 -7.15 16.13 0.75
N ASP A 40 -6.55 15.19 0.02
CA ASP A 40 -6.80 15.03 -1.40
C ASP A 40 -8.24 14.61 -1.67
N ALA A 41 -8.71 14.84 -2.91
CA ALA A 41 -10.03 14.38 -3.33
C ALA A 41 -10.12 12.86 -3.16
N ALA A 42 -11.12 12.38 -2.42
CA ALA A 42 -11.26 10.96 -2.09
C ALA A 42 -11.31 10.08 -3.34
N ASP A 43 -11.99 10.53 -4.40
CA ASP A 43 -12.08 9.77 -5.63
C ASP A 43 -10.72 9.59 -6.31
N ASN A 44 -9.85 10.59 -6.23
CA ASN A 44 -8.49 10.49 -6.78
C ASN A 44 -7.67 9.47 -6.00
N VAL A 45 -7.75 9.50 -4.67
CA VAL A 45 -7.03 8.54 -3.81
C VAL A 45 -7.51 7.12 -4.09
N LEU A 46 -8.82 6.90 -4.19
CA LEU A 46 -9.38 5.58 -4.48
C LEU A 46 -8.92 5.08 -5.85
N HIS A 47 -8.91 5.94 -6.86
CA HIS A 47 -8.43 5.58 -8.19
C HIS A 47 -6.94 5.22 -8.17
N ASN A 48 -6.13 5.99 -7.47
CA ASN A 48 -4.70 5.70 -7.33
C ASN A 48 -4.48 4.34 -6.65
N ARG A 49 -5.25 4.04 -5.61
CA ARG A 49 -5.18 2.75 -4.93
C ARG A 49 -5.63 1.60 -5.83
N GLU A 50 -6.59 1.82 -6.71
CA GLU A 50 -6.97 0.86 -7.73
C GLU A 50 -5.81 0.54 -8.68
N LEU A 51 -5.07 1.55 -9.11
CA LEU A 51 -3.90 1.35 -9.98
C LEU A 51 -2.84 0.50 -9.29
N VAL A 52 -2.58 0.74 -8.01
CA VAL A 52 -1.63 -0.05 -7.22
C VAL A 52 -2.12 -1.49 -7.07
N ALA A 53 -3.38 -1.68 -6.70
CA ALA A 53 -3.97 -3.01 -6.53
C ALA A 53 -3.88 -3.82 -7.82
N LYS A 54 -4.24 -3.20 -8.95
CA LYS A 54 -4.16 -3.84 -10.26
C LYS A 54 -2.73 -4.25 -10.60
N HIS A 55 -1.75 -3.39 -10.34
CA HIS A 55 -0.34 -3.70 -10.58
C HIS A 55 0.10 -4.92 -9.76
N LEU A 56 -0.37 -5.04 -8.53
CA LEU A 56 -0.05 -6.16 -7.63
C LEU A 56 -0.89 -7.41 -7.90
N GLY A 57 -1.86 -7.33 -8.81
CA GLY A 57 -2.72 -8.48 -9.13
C GLY A 57 -3.81 -8.75 -8.10
N VAL A 58 -4.21 -7.74 -7.33
CA VAL A 58 -5.28 -7.83 -6.34
C VAL A 58 -6.35 -6.79 -6.64
N THR A 59 -7.43 -6.81 -5.85
CA THR A 59 -8.49 -5.80 -5.91
C THR A 59 -8.27 -4.73 -4.84
N PRO A 60 -8.90 -3.55 -4.94
CA PRO A 60 -8.82 -2.57 -3.86
C PRO A 60 -9.30 -3.11 -2.51
N GLN A 61 -10.26 -4.06 -2.52
CA GLN A 61 -10.80 -4.65 -1.30
C GLN A 61 -9.84 -5.65 -0.64
N THR A 62 -8.85 -6.14 -1.38
CA THR A 62 -7.83 -7.08 -0.87
C THR A 62 -6.46 -6.42 -0.73
N LEU A 63 -6.40 -5.10 -0.85
CA LEU A 63 -5.23 -4.29 -0.54
C LEU A 63 -5.39 -3.74 0.88
N GLY A 64 -4.72 -4.39 1.84
CA GLY A 64 -4.79 -4.02 3.26
C GLY A 64 -3.89 -2.85 3.61
N GLY A 65 -4.29 -2.09 4.62
CA GLY A 65 -3.54 -0.96 5.13
C GLY A 65 -3.81 -0.72 6.60
N VAL A 66 -3.13 0.24 7.17
CA VAL A 66 -3.26 0.64 8.58
C VAL A 66 -3.34 2.17 8.66
N HIS A 67 -3.87 2.64 9.78
CA HIS A 67 -3.79 4.04 10.16
C HIS A 67 -2.47 4.23 10.92
N GLN A 68 -1.47 4.78 10.24
CA GLN A 68 -0.10 4.88 10.78
C GLN A 68 -0.01 6.00 11.82
N ILE A 69 0.58 5.69 12.97
CA ILE A 69 0.67 6.61 14.12
C ILE A 69 2.10 6.70 14.69
N HIS A 70 3.10 6.21 13.94
CA HIS A 70 4.50 6.14 14.40
C HIS A 70 4.64 5.24 15.63
N SER A 71 4.20 4.00 15.51
CA SER A 71 4.13 3.04 16.62
C SER A 71 4.90 1.75 16.28
N PRO A 72 5.17 0.89 17.28
CA PRO A 72 5.70 -0.45 17.04
C PRO A 72 4.60 -1.49 16.78
N LEU A 73 3.35 -1.07 16.62
CA LEU A 73 2.22 -2.00 16.50
C LEU A 73 2.18 -2.66 15.13
N VAL A 74 1.88 -3.96 15.13
CA VAL A 74 1.75 -4.78 13.92
C VAL A 74 0.33 -5.32 13.82
N HIS A 75 -0.30 -5.14 12.68
CA HIS A 75 -1.62 -5.69 12.39
C HIS A 75 -1.48 -6.99 11.60
N VAL A 76 -2.05 -8.08 12.14
CA VAL A 76 -2.12 -9.36 11.42
C VAL A 76 -3.34 -9.32 10.52
N VAL A 77 -3.11 -9.49 9.21
CA VAL A 77 -4.16 -9.36 8.20
C VAL A 77 -4.64 -10.74 7.76
N THR A 78 -5.97 -10.92 7.77
CA THR A 78 -6.64 -12.11 7.27
C THR A 78 -7.67 -11.68 6.22
N PRO A 79 -8.25 -12.62 5.44
CA PRO A 79 -9.33 -12.26 4.52
C PRO A 79 -10.51 -11.58 5.21
N GLN A 80 -10.75 -11.88 6.49
CA GLN A 80 -11.82 -11.27 7.27
C GLN A 80 -11.47 -9.87 7.79
N THR A 81 -10.20 -9.54 7.92
CA THR A 81 -9.75 -8.26 8.51
C THR A 81 -9.06 -7.33 7.50
N VAL A 82 -8.91 -7.74 6.25
CA VAL A 82 -8.15 -6.97 5.24
C VAL A 82 -8.73 -5.59 4.98
N THR A 83 -10.03 -5.39 5.18
CA THR A 83 -10.68 -4.09 5.01
C THR A 83 -10.59 -3.20 6.25
N HIS A 84 -10.14 -3.73 7.37
CA HIS A 84 -9.95 -2.97 8.60
C HIS A 84 -8.66 -2.15 8.51
N ARG A 85 -8.67 -0.94 9.02
CA ARG A 85 -7.49 -0.06 9.09
C ARG A 85 -7.25 0.37 10.53
N PRO A 86 -6.78 -0.56 11.39
CA PRO A 86 -6.50 -0.21 12.78
C PRO A 86 -5.26 0.70 12.88
N GLN A 87 -5.08 1.31 14.05
CA GLN A 87 -3.88 2.09 14.33
C GLN A 87 -2.69 1.14 14.48
N ALA A 88 -1.77 1.20 13.55
CA ALA A 88 -0.54 0.40 13.53
C ALA A 88 0.39 0.97 12.46
N ASP A 89 1.64 0.52 12.45
CA ASP A 89 2.61 0.97 11.47
C ASP A 89 3.23 -0.19 10.68
N ALA A 90 2.76 -1.40 10.93
CA ALA A 90 3.19 -2.58 10.18
C ALA A 90 2.02 -3.54 9.97
N LEU A 91 2.15 -4.35 8.93
CA LEU A 91 1.18 -5.41 8.62
C LEU A 91 1.93 -6.70 8.32
N VAL A 92 1.31 -7.82 8.66
CA VAL A 92 1.82 -9.15 8.33
C VAL A 92 0.67 -10.05 7.93
N THR A 93 0.88 -10.94 6.98
CA THR A 93 -0.08 -11.98 6.61
C THR A 93 0.65 -13.22 6.13
N ASN A 94 0.03 -14.38 6.33
CA ASN A 94 0.45 -15.64 5.71
C ASN A 94 -0.57 -16.13 4.68
N GLN A 95 -1.50 -15.28 4.28
CA GLN A 95 -2.58 -15.64 3.35
C GLN A 95 -2.25 -15.17 1.94
N THR A 96 -2.48 -16.03 0.96
CA THR A 96 -2.37 -15.65 -0.44
C THR A 96 -3.59 -14.82 -0.89
N GLY A 97 -3.43 -14.05 -1.95
CA GLY A 97 -4.52 -13.25 -2.51
C GLY A 97 -4.73 -11.90 -1.83
N LEU A 98 -3.93 -11.59 -0.81
CA LEU A 98 -3.95 -10.30 -0.12
C LEU A 98 -2.67 -9.52 -0.44
N ALA A 99 -2.76 -8.21 -0.57
CA ALA A 99 -1.63 -7.32 -0.62
C ALA A 99 -1.63 -6.42 0.60
N LEU A 100 -0.45 -6.09 1.09
CA LEU A 100 -0.26 -5.22 2.25
C LEU A 100 0.45 -3.95 1.82
N GLY A 101 -0.01 -2.80 2.28
CA GLY A 101 0.59 -1.53 1.92
C GLY A 101 0.82 -0.62 3.11
N VAL A 102 1.95 0.05 3.13
CA VAL A 102 2.23 1.16 4.03
C VAL A 102 2.58 2.39 3.20
N LEU A 103 2.39 3.55 3.79
CA LEU A 103 2.67 4.83 3.18
C LEU A 103 3.88 5.46 3.83
N ALA A 104 4.71 6.11 3.03
CA ALA A 104 5.86 6.84 3.53
C ALA A 104 6.09 8.10 2.69
N ALA A 105 6.42 9.19 3.35
CA ALA A 105 6.91 10.40 2.70
C ALA A 105 8.39 10.60 3.04
N ASP A 106 8.72 10.57 4.31
CA ASP A 106 10.09 10.73 4.80
C ASP A 106 10.60 9.52 5.57
N CYS A 107 9.69 8.64 6.03
CA CYS A 107 10.07 7.41 6.73
C CYS A 107 10.58 6.36 5.75
N ALA A 108 11.40 5.42 6.23
CA ALA A 108 11.90 4.32 5.42
C ALA A 108 10.91 3.15 5.46
N PRO A 109 10.22 2.84 4.36
CA PRO A 109 9.39 1.64 4.28
C PRO A 109 10.28 0.41 4.12
N ILE A 110 9.94 -0.67 4.81
CA ILE A 110 10.70 -1.92 4.78
C ILE A 110 9.75 -3.06 4.45
N LEU A 111 10.12 -3.87 3.48
CA LEU A 111 9.38 -5.06 3.09
C LEU A 111 10.13 -6.31 3.52
N PHE A 112 9.41 -7.25 4.10
CA PHE A 112 9.93 -8.54 4.53
C PHE A 112 9.18 -9.66 3.83
N ALA A 113 9.87 -10.73 3.53
CA ALA A 113 9.25 -11.95 3.02
C ALA A 113 9.95 -13.16 3.59
N ASP A 114 9.15 -14.16 3.98
CA ASP A 114 9.62 -15.48 4.36
C ASP A 114 9.40 -16.41 3.17
N ALA A 115 10.38 -17.23 2.87
CA ALA A 115 10.33 -18.17 1.74
C ALA A 115 9.50 -19.42 2.03
N ASN A 116 9.00 -19.61 3.25
CA ASN A 116 8.25 -20.83 3.64
C ASN A 116 6.75 -20.69 3.40
#